data_b30747032ef4f5e7d66442ff476a5f6b
#
_entry.id   b30747032ef4f5e7d66442ff476a5f6b
#
_cell.length_a   1.000
_cell.length_b   1.000
_cell.length_c   1.000
_cell.angle_alpha   90.00
_cell.angle_beta   90.00
_cell.angle_gamma   90.00
#
_symmetry.space_group_name_H-M   'P 1'
#
loop_
_entity.id
_entity.type
_entity.pdbx_description
1 polymer ?
#
loop_
_entity_poly.entity_id
_entity_poly.type
_entity_poly.pdbx_seq_one_letter_code
_entity_poly.pdbx_strand_id
1 'polypeptide(L)'
;MFRPIKLFALFIVLNLITGCANMFDKYVEWEVVEPESYPVLKAVGYAPINSQMGGNSNEKTLMAMKASKLDAYKELAEQVYGQKIDGKDTLANMVVNNSQLESSVQGVIRGAKVVKAYPVGEDTYATELELDMQRVYEIYLSTAKPRRVKQVRYY
;
A
#
# COMPACT_ATOMS: atom_id res chain seq x y z
N MET A 1 -77.68 -13.29 -0.51
CA MET A 1 -77.30 -12.16 -1.39
C MET A 1 -76.07 -11.37 -0.92
N PHE A 2 -75.12 -12.02 -0.24
CA PHE A 2 -73.92 -11.36 0.36
C PHE A 2 -72.57 -11.87 -0.16
N ARG A 3 -72.56 -12.73 -1.16
CA ARG A 3 -71.32 -13.34 -1.67
C ARG A 3 -70.44 -12.45 -2.60
N PRO A 4 -70.99 -11.59 -3.47
CA PRO A 4 -70.14 -10.80 -4.39
C PRO A 4 -69.35 -9.68 -3.70
N ILE A 5 -69.87 -9.10 -2.62
CA ILE A 5 -69.20 -7.99 -1.92
C ILE A 5 -67.91 -8.48 -1.19
N LYS A 6 -67.94 -9.67 -0.61
CA LYS A 6 -66.77 -10.27 0.05
C LYS A 6 -65.63 -10.62 -0.95
N LEU A 7 -66.01 -11.12 -2.13
CA LEU A 7 -65.03 -11.38 -3.20
C LEU A 7 -64.45 -10.12 -3.76
N PHE A 8 -65.24 -9.05 -3.90
CA PHE A 8 -64.75 -7.75 -4.35
C PHE A 8 -63.82 -7.05 -3.34
N ALA A 9 -64.14 -7.16 -2.06
CA ALA A 9 -63.28 -6.68 -0.98
C ALA A 9 -61.95 -7.44 -0.91
N LEU A 10 -61.96 -8.76 -1.10
CA LEU A 10 -60.76 -9.58 -1.15
C LEU A 10 -59.87 -9.23 -2.34
N PHE A 11 -60.44 -8.93 -3.50
CA PHE A 11 -59.71 -8.51 -4.69
C PHE A 11 -59.04 -7.13 -4.53
N ILE A 12 -59.67 -6.20 -3.83
CA ILE A 12 -59.11 -4.86 -3.51
C ILE A 12 -57.93 -5.03 -2.52
N VAL A 13 -58.06 -5.86 -1.49
CA VAL A 13 -56.98 -6.10 -0.52
C VAL A 13 -55.79 -6.77 -1.19
N LEU A 14 -56.01 -7.68 -2.12
CA LEU A 14 -54.90 -8.35 -2.84
C LEU A 14 -54.10 -7.39 -3.73
N ASN A 15 -54.73 -6.35 -4.30
CA ASN A 15 -54.05 -5.35 -5.09
C ASN A 15 -53.27 -4.32 -4.23
N LEU A 16 -53.56 -4.17 -2.95
CA LEU A 16 -52.84 -3.30 -2.03
C LEU A 16 -51.50 -3.86 -1.55
N ILE A 17 -51.29 -5.17 -1.69
CA ILE A 17 -50.08 -5.88 -1.25
C ILE A 17 -48.98 -5.88 -2.34
N THR A 18 -49.29 -5.59 -3.60
CA THR A 18 -48.36 -5.61 -4.71
C THR A 18 -47.59 -4.29 -4.91
N GLY A 19 -47.82 -3.29 -4.08
CA GLY A 19 -47.13 -1.98 -4.19
C GLY A 19 -46.03 -1.84 -3.18
N CYS A 20 -44.81 -2.09 -3.54
CA CYS A 20 -43.54 -1.53 -3.09
C CYS A 20 -42.40 -2.53 -3.19
N ALA A 21 -42.09 -2.96 -4.39
CA ALA A 21 -40.81 -3.60 -4.66
C ALA A 21 -39.92 -2.60 -5.43
N ASN A 22 -38.88 -2.12 -4.74
CA ASN A 22 -37.71 -1.46 -5.34
C ASN A 22 -37.98 -0.24 -6.24
N MET A 23 -38.44 0.86 -5.66
CA MET A 23 -38.66 2.11 -6.43
C MET A 23 -37.40 2.99 -6.55
N PHE A 24 -36.25 2.54 -6.01
CA PHE A 24 -34.98 3.29 -6.14
C PHE A 24 -33.86 2.33 -6.44
N ASP A 25 -33.40 2.33 -7.66
CA ASP A 25 -32.16 1.67 -8.03
C ASP A 25 -30.99 2.54 -7.55
N LYS A 26 -30.12 1.98 -6.69
CA LYS A 26 -28.96 2.68 -6.14
C LYS A 26 -27.76 2.38 -6.99
N TYR A 27 -27.33 3.32 -7.81
CA TYR A 27 -26.10 3.23 -8.55
C TYR A 27 -24.94 3.87 -7.77
N VAL A 28 -23.90 3.10 -7.50
CA VAL A 28 -22.70 3.56 -6.80
C VAL A 28 -21.54 3.63 -7.79
N GLU A 29 -21.10 4.83 -8.10
CA GLU A 29 -19.90 5.05 -8.90
C GLU A 29 -18.67 5.02 -7.99
N TRP A 30 -17.71 4.17 -8.32
CA TRP A 30 -16.46 4.02 -7.59
C TRP A 30 -15.32 4.69 -8.33
N GLU A 31 -14.43 5.35 -7.61
CA GLU A 31 -13.19 5.86 -8.15
C GLU A 31 -11.99 5.29 -7.39
N VAL A 32 -10.86 5.15 -8.10
CA VAL A 32 -9.58 4.79 -7.48
C VAL A 32 -9.01 6.05 -6.85
N VAL A 33 -8.52 5.94 -5.62
CA VAL A 33 -7.89 7.06 -4.92
C VAL A 33 -6.40 7.02 -5.22
N GLU A 34 -5.93 7.97 -6.01
CA GLU A 34 -4.51 8.18 -6.28
C GLU A 34 -4.03 9.45 -5.56
N PRO A 35 -2.80 9.47 -5.03
CA PRO A 35 -2.23 10.68 -4.46
C PRO A 35 -1.87 11.67 -5.56
N GLU A 36 -1.86 12.97 -5.24
CA GLU A 36 -1.48 14.04 -6.17
C GLU A 36 0.01 13.99 -6.57
N SER A 37 0.85 13.41 -5.71
CA SER A 37 2.28 13.22 -5.96
C SER A 37 2.83 12.04 -5.17
N TYR A 38 3.92 11.48 -5.65
CA TYR A 38 4.61 10.36 -5.00
C TYR A 38 5.93 10.87 -4.40
N PRO A 39 6.17 10.66 -3.09
CA PRO A 39 7.43 11.06 -2.48
C PRO A 39 8.58 10.15 -2.95
N VAL A 40 9.75 10.72 -3.05
CA VAL A 40 11.00 9.98 -3.22
C VAL A 40 11.65 9.83 -1.84
N LEU A 41 11.76 8.59 -1.37
CA LEU A 41 12.41 8.28 -0.10
C LEU A 41 13.91 8.12 -0.29
N LYS A 42 14.67 8.60 0.70
CA LYS A 42 16.13 8.49 0.73
C LYS A 42 16.56 7.90 2.06
N ALA A 43 17.46 6.95 2.01
CA ALA A 43 18.03 6.33 3.18
C ALA A 43 19.56 6.28 3.08
N VAL A 44 20.21 6.41 4.21
CA VAL A 44 21.66 6.30 4.33
C VAL A 44 21.97 5.26 5.39
N GLY A 45 22.73 4.24 5.02
CA GLY A 45 23.21 3.24 5.96
C GLY A 45 24.71 3.37 6.18
N TYR A 46 25.16 3.04 7.37
CA TYR A 46 26.54 3.15 7.80
C TYR A 46 27.09 1.81 8.31
N ALA A 47 28.37 1.58 8.10
CA ALA A 47 29.05 0.44 8.67
C ALA A 47 30.50 0.74 9.03
N PRO A 48 30.94 0.50 10.30
CA PRO A 48 32.33 0.64 10.70
C PRO A 48 33.20 -0.39 9.97
N ILE A 49 34.34 0.03 9.42
CA ILE A 49 35.27 -0.82 8.66
C ILE A 49 36.02 -1.78 9.61
N ASN A 50 36.55 -1.24 10.71
CA ASN A 50 37.36 -2.02 11.63
C ASN A 50 36.59 -3.14 12.36
N SER A 51 35.27 -2.95 12.51
CA SER A 51 34.37 -3.95 13.13
C SER A 51 34.02 -5.11 12.19
N GLN A 52 34.36 -5.02 10.92
CA GLN A 52 34.02 -6.07 9.95
C GLN A 52 34.98 -7.25 10.05
N MET A 53 34.47 -8.44 9.74
CA MET A 53 35.29 -9.64 9.57
C MET A 53 36.13 -9.51 8.29
N GLY A 54 37.42 -9.89 8.37
CA GLY A 54 38.34 -9.87 7.24
C GLY A 54 39.78 -10.03 7.70
N GLY A 55 40.59 -10.68 6.91
CA GLY A 55 42.00 -10.94 7.20
C GLY A 55 42.92 -9.72 6.91
N ASN A 56 42.41 -8.76 6.10
CA ASN A 56 43.14 -7.56 5.73
C ASN A 56 42.19 -6.34 5.56
N SER A 57 42.76 -5.14 5.46
CA SER A 57 42.01 -3.92 5.35
C SER A 57 41.06 -3.86 4.15
N ASN A 58 41.45 -4.40 3.01
CA ASN A 58 40.63 -4.41 1.81
C ASN A 58 39.38 -5.29 1.98
N GLU A 59 39.56 -6.48 2.60
CA GLU A 59 38.41 -7.36 2.91
C GLU A 59 37.43 -6.70 3.88
N LYS A 60 37.94 -6.04 4.94
CA LYS A 60 37.11 -5.32 5.88
C LYS A 60 36.36 -4.18 5.20
N THR A 61 36.99 -3.42 4.31
CA THR A 61 36.36 -2.39 3.53
C THR A 61 35.23 -2.94 2.63
N LEU A 62 35.49 -4.06 1.93
CA LEU A 62 34.47 -4.69 1.10
C LEU A 62 33.26 -5.20 1.94
N MET A 63 33.54 -5.70 3.15
CA MET A 63 32.47 -6.09 4.07
C MET A 63 31.69 -4.87 4.58
N ALA A 64 32.36 -3.76 4.91
CA ALA A 64 31.70 -2.51 5.32
C ALA A 64 30.82 -1.93 4.21
N MET A 65 31.26 -2.00 2.95
CA MET A 65 30.44 -1.63 1.79
C MET A 65 29.14 -2.44 1.72
N LYS A 66 29.23 -3.75 1.92
CA LYS A 66 28.04 -4.62 1.94
C LYS A 66 27.15 -4.35 3.15
N ALA A 67 27.75 -4.17 4.33
CA ALA A 67 27.03 -3.93 5.58
C ALA A 67 26.31 -2.57 5.56
N SER A 68 26.99 -1.49 5.08
CA SER A 68 26.34 -0.17 4.93
C SER A 68 25.17 -0.19 3.95
N LYS A 69 25.29 -0.95 2.85
CA LYS A 69 24.18 -1.14 1.92
C LYS A 69 23.00 -1.87 2.57
N LEU A 70 23.25 -2.89 3.36
CA LEU A 70 22.20 -3.62 4.09
C LEU A 70 21.52 -2.74 5.12
N ASP A 71 22.29 -1.92 5.85
CA ASP A 71 21.78 -0.95 6.81
C ASP A 71 20.90 0.11 6.12
N ALA A 72 21.33 0.63 4.96
CA ALA A 72 20.53 1.54 4.15
C ALA A 72 19.20 0.91 3.68
N TYR A 73 19.19 -0.37 3.30
CA TYR A 73 17.95 -1.07 2.95
C TYR A 73 17.01 -1.23 4.13
N LYS A 74 17.55 -1.48 5.33
CA LYS A 74 16.75 -1.55 6.56
C LYS A 74 16.07 -0.22 6.85
N GLU A 75 16.84 0.86 6.84
CA GLU A 75 16.34 2.22 7.03
C GLU A 75 15.26 2.58 5.98
N LEU A 76 15.52 2.26 4.72
CA LEU A 76 14.56 2.48 3.64
C LEU A 76 13.26 1.68 3.85
N ALA A 77 13.37 0.43 4.30
CA ALA A 77 12.21 -0.41 4.58
C ALA A 77 11.36 0.18 5.72
N GLU A 78 11.98 0.66 6.79
CA GLU A 78 11.28 1.31 7.89
C GLU A 78 10.51 2.55 7.40
N GLN A 79 11.11 3.36 6.55
CA GLN A 79 10.45 4.53 5.94
C GLN A 79 9.29 4.12 5.05
N VAL A 80 9.45 3.12 4.18
CA VAL A 80 8.39 2.63 3.26
C VAL A 80 7.21 2.07 4.05
N TYR A 81 7.45 1.20 5.03
CA TYR A 81 6.38 0.60 5.83
C TYR A 81 5.68 1.61 6.74
N GLY A 82 6.36 2.70 7.12
CA GLY A 82 5.79 3.80 7.88
C GLY A 82 4.86 4.71 7.07
N GLN A 83 4.88 4.64 5.72
CA GLN A 83 4.05 5.52 4.88
C GLN A 83 2.56 5.18 4.99
N LYS A 84 1.74 6.21 4.99
CA LYS A 84 0.29 6.10 4.87
C LYS A 84 -0.10 6.16 3.40
N ILE A 85 -0.57 5.04 2.87
CA ILE A 85 -0.87 4.92 1.44
C ILE A 85 -2.27 5.47 1.10
N ASP A 86 -3.26 5.21 1.95
CA ASP A 86 -4.66 5.63 1.76
C ASP A 86 -5.09 6.77 2.68
N GLY A 87 -4.13 7.40 3.36
CA GLY A 87 -4.36 8.46 4.33
C GLY A 87 -4.88 8.00 5.70
N LYS A 88 -5.18 6.72 5.88
CA LYS A 88 -5.70 6.12 7.13
C LYS A 88 -4.68 5.18 7.76
N ASP A 89 -4.36 4.11 7.06
CA ASP A 89 -3.48 3.07 7.55
C ASP A 89 -2.07 3.17 6.98
N THR A 90 -1.09 2.71 7.76
CA THR A 90 0.29 2.54 7.28
C THR A 90 0.41 1.31 6.41
N LEU A 91 1.38 1.32 5.50
CA LEU A 91 1.68 0.15 4.68
C LEU A 91 2.01 -1.08 5.53
N ALA A 92 2.68 -0.90 6.68
CA ALA A 92 2.94 -1.97 7.64
C ALA A 92 1.67 -2.70 8.08
N ASN A 93 0.61 -1.97 8.41
CA ASN A 93 -0.67 -2.58 8.81
C ASN A 93 -1.35 -3.30 7.64
N MET A 94 -1.22 -2.78 6.43
CA MET A 94 -1.85 -3.36 5.24
C MET A 94 -1.22 -4.69 4.82
N VAL A 95 0.07 -4.86 5.00
CA VAL A 95 0.79 -6.09 4.59
C VAL A 95 0.58 -7.25 5.57
N VAL A 96 0.23 -7.00 6.84
CA VAL A 96 0.04 -8.04 7.87
C VAL A 96 -0.90 -9.16 7.41
N ASN A 97 -1.95 -8.81 6.67
CA ASN A 97 -2.96 -9.76 6.19
C ASN A 97 -2.89 -10.00 4.66
N ASN A 98 -1.81 -9.54 4.01
CA ASN A 98 -1.65 -9.64 2.56
C ASN A 98 -0.20 -9.96 2.18
N SER A 99 0.12 -11.25 2.20
CA SER A 99 1.47 -11.76 1.89
C SER A 99 1.93 -11.45 0.46
N GLN A 100 1.00 -11.33 -0.49
CA GLN A 100 1.35 -10.95 -1.87
C GLN A 100 1.78 -9.49 -1.93
N LEU A 101 1.05 -8.58 -1.26
CA LEU A 101 1.43 -7.17 -1.15
C LEU A 101 2.79 -7.04 -0.45
N GLU A 102 2.98 -7.74 0.67
CA GLU A 102 4.24 -7.74 1.42
C GLU A 102 5.42 -8.16 0.54
N SER A 103 5.31 -9.31 -0.13
CA SER A 103 6.37 -9.84 -1.01
C SER A 103 6.71 -8.88 -2.15
N SER A 104 5.68 -8.26 -2.74
CA SER A 104 5.86 -7.30 -3.83
C SER A 104 6.54 -6.02 -3.37
N VAL A 105 6.14 -5.46 -2.22
CA VAL A 105 6.76 -4.28 -1.61
C VAL A 105 8.22 -4.56 -1.25
N GLN A 106 8.52 -5.72 -0.65
CA GLN A 106 9.91 -6.13 -0.38
C GLN A 106 10.74 -6.21 -1.66
N GLY A 107 10.16 -6.69 -2.76
CA GLY A 107 10.80 -6.71 -4.07
C GLY A 107 11.17 -5.32 -4.56
N VAL A 108 10.29 -4.35 -4.41
CA VAL A 108 10.54 -2.93 -4.77
C VAL A 108 11.64 -2.34 -3.91
N ILE A 109 11.60 -2.55 -2.59
CA ILE A 109 12.64 -2.04 -1.67
C ILE A 109 14.03 -2.59 -2.06
N ARG A 110 14.12 -3.89 -2.35
CA ARG A 110 15.39 -4.51 -2.81
C ARG A 110 15.87 -3.97 -4.15
N GLY A 111 14.97 -3.45 -4.97
CA GLY A 111 15.24 -2.80 -6.24
C GLY A 111 15.55 -1.31 -6.13
N ALA A 112 15.65 -0.73 -4.92
CA ALA A 112 15.95 0.67 -4.72
C ALA A 112 17.31 1.03 -5.35
N LYS A 113 17.37 2.26 -5.88
CA LYS A 113 18.56 2.76 -6.56
C LYS A 113 19.66 3.09 -5.56
N VAL A 114 20.85 2.52 -5.76
CA VAL A 114 22.06 2.96 -5.07
C VAL A 114 22.50 4.29 -5.72
N VAL A 115 22.42 5.38 -4.96
CA VAL A 115 22.85 6.70 -5.44
C VAL A 115 24.34 6.79 -5.40
N LYS A 116 24.95 6.47 -4.24
CA LYS A 116 26.39 6.39 -4.04
C LYS A 116 26.75 5.55 -2.83
N ALA A 117 28.03 5.12 -2.80
CA ALA A 117 28.62 4.44 -1.69
C ALA A 117 30.06 4.96 -1.53
N TYR A 118 30.45 5.37 -0.31
CA TYR A 118 31.69 6.11 -0.09
C TYR A 118 32.18 5.99 1.37
N PRO A 119 33.48 6.15 1.61
CA PRO A 119 33.99 6.22 2.96
C PRO A 119 33.64 7.56 3.64
N VAL A 120 33.30 7.50 4.92
CA VAL A 120 33.05 8.65 5.79
C VAL A 120 34.09 8.63 6.91
N GLY A 121 34.99 9.59 6.90
CA GLY A 121 36.12 9.59 7.82
C GLY A 121 37.08 8.41 7.55
N GLU A 122 37.75 7.93 8.60
CA GLU A 122 38.78 6.91 8.47
C GLU A 122 38.29 5.46 8.65
N ASP A 123 37.16 5.29 9.33
CA ASP A 123 36.69 3.94 9.75
C ASP A 123 35.22 3.65 9.43
N THR A 124 34.53 4.46 8.66
CA THR A 124 33.10 4.22 8.36
C THR A 124 32.86 4.24 6.85
N TYR A 125 32.03 3.33 6.38
CA TYR A 125 31.53 3.31 5.02
C TYR A 125 30.06 3.65 5.01
N ALA A 126 29.61 4.49 4.08
CA ALA A 126 28.23 4.89 3.91
C ALA A 126 27.68 4.46 2.55
N THR A 127 26.40 4.10 2.50
CA THR A 127 25.67 3.84 1.27
C THR A 127 24.35 4.63 1.28
N GLU A 128 24.08 5.37 0.21
CA GLU A 128 22.84 6.11 0.01
C GLU A 128 21.94 5.38 -1.00
N LEU A 129 20.69 5.19 -0.62
CA LEU A 129 19.63 4.63 -1.45
C LEU A 129 18.54 5.65 -1.73
N GLU A 130 17.88 5.49 -2.87
CA GLU A 130 16.73 6.28 -3.28
C GLU A 130 15.63 5.36 -3.83
N LEU A 131 14.39 5.61 -3.44
CA LEU A 131 13.21 4.88 -3.88
C LEU A 131 12.08 5.85 -4.19
N ASP A 132 11.55 5.77 -5.43
CA ASP A 132 10.32 6.42 -5.80
C ASP A 132 9.13 5.60 -5.30
N MET A 133 8.29 6.22 -4.46
CA MET A 133 7.10 5.59 -3.91
C MET A 133 6.02 5.29 -4.96
N GLN A 134 6.10 5.86 -6.15
CA GLN A 134 5.16 5.56 -7.24
C GLN A 134 5.04 4.04 -7.46
N ARG A 135 6.17 3.32 -7.47
CA ARG A 135 6.19 1.86 -7.66
C ARG A 135 5.48 1.10 -6.55
N VAL A 136 5.59 1.56 -5.32
CA VAL A 136 4.89 0.97 -4.17
C VAL A 136 3.39 1.20 -4.29
N TYR A 137 2.98 2.41 -4.69
CA TYR A 137 1.58 2.75 -4.93
C TYR A 137 0.96 1.94 -6.07
N GLU A 138 1.67 1.77 -7.19
CA GLU A 138 1.21 0.94 -8.32
C GLU A 138 0.91 -0.50 -7.87
N ILE A 139 1.80 -1.08 -7.04
CA ILE A 139 1.59 -2.41 -6.46
C ILE A 139 0.37 -2.41 -5.53
N TYR A 140 0.25 -1.42 -4.64
CA TYR A 140 -0.89 -1.29 -3.76
C TYR A 140 -2.20 -1.20 -4.54
N LEU A 141 -2.27 -0.34 -5.55
CA LEU A 141 -3.47 -0.16 -6.40
C LEU A 141 -3.84 -1.44 -7.14
N SER A 142 -2.86 -2.19 -7.63
CA SER A 142 -3.09 -3.46 -8.34
C SER A 142 -3.55 -4.59 -7.42
N THR A 143 -3.05 -4.62 -6.19
CA THR A 143 -3.25 -5.72 -5.23
C THR A 143 -4.47 -5.47 -4.34
N ALA A 144 -4.58 -4.29 -3.74
CA ALA A 144 -5.64 -3.92 -2.81
C ALA A 144 -6.88 -3.35 -3.49
N LYS A 145 -6.76 -2.84 -4.72
CA LYS A 145 -7.84 -2.21 -5.50
C LYS A 145 -8.68 -1.23 -4.67
N PRO A 146 -8.06 -0.24 -4.02
CA PRO A 146 -8.76 0.68 -3.15
C PRO A 146 -9.77 1.49 -3.96
N ARG A 147 -10.99 1.55 -3.47
CA ARG A 147 -12.08 2.31 -4.11
C ARG A 147 -12.79 3.16 -3.08
N ARG A 148 -13.09 4.38 -3.43
CA ARG A 148 -14.04 5.20 -2.67
C ARG A 148 -15.30 5.45 -3.49
N VAL A 149 -16.41 5.67 -2.80
CA VAL A 149 -17.64 6.09 -3.46
C VAL A 149 -17.45 7.50 -3.99
N LYS A 150 -17.47 7.65 -5.31
CA LYS A 150 -17.39 8.96 -5.97
C LYS A 150 -18.75 9.65 -5.92
N GLN A 151 -19.80 8.92 -6.27
CA GLN A 151 -21.17 9.43 -6.28
C GLN A 151 -22.19 8.32 -6.06
N VAL A 152 -23.27 8.63 -5.36
CA VAL A 152 -24.45 7.77 -5.24
C VAL A 152 -25.61 8.46 -5.97
N ARG A 153 -26.19 7.78 -6.95
CA ARG A 153 -27.38 8.24 -7.66
C ARG A 153 -28.54 7.30 -7.33
N TYR A 154 -29.69 7.88 -7.06
CA TYR A 154 -30.95 7.17 -6.87
C TYR A 154 -31.84 7.49 -8.07
N TYR A 155 -32.38 6.46 -8.69
CA TYR A 155 -33.32 6.57 -9.82
C TYR A 155 -34.68 6.10 -9.41
#